data_1a2a78070de6910fd311e71feb70686f
#
_entry.id   1a2a78070de6910fd311e71feb70686f
#
_cell.length_a   1.000
_cell.length_b   1.000
_cell.length_c   1.000
_cell.angle_alpha   90.00
_cell.angle_beta   90.00
_cell.angle_gamma   90.00
#
_symmetry.space_group_name_H-M   'P 1'
#
loop_
_entity.id
_entity.type
_entity.pdbx_description
1 polymer ?
#
loop_
_entity_poly.entity_id
_entity_poly.type
_entity_poly.pdbx_seq_one_letter_code
_entity_poly.pdbx_strand_id
1 'polypeptide(L)'
;MALARAATLLVAFSATRAPAADIGYLAPPGVAAKEFPSPQRPVARIVSPRRSAEELRDVLNEAGQIARLLELKPGMTVGDIGAGSGYHTVRLSYLVGPAGSVVAQDVRRDYLMELARRTELLKLTNVQFALGEPHDPRLPASSLDAAILVHMYHEIAQPYAFLYNLTPALKQGARVGIVDLELPTSKHGTPIELLRCELTAVGYRAVATYELAGGGGYLAVFSPPEVAHRTSPRDIVACADHTGAR
;
A
#
# COMPACT_ATOMS: atom_id res chain seq x y z
N MET A 1 8.47 -11.88 -74.13
CA MET A 1 8.99 -11.25 -72.90
C MET A 1 7.81 -10.81 -72.03
N ALA A 2 7.49 -11.56 -70.98
CA ALA A 2 6.39 -11.25 -70.06
C ALA A 2 6.98 -10.69 -68.75
N LEU A 3 6.67 -9.42 -68.44
CA LEU A 3 7.05 -8.79 -67.18
C LEU A 3 6.07 -9.24 -66.08
N ALA A 4 6.59 -9.98 -65.09
CA ALA A 4 5.85 -10.27 -63.88
C ALA A 4 5.89 -9.07 -62.93
N ARG A 5 4.72 -8.51 -62.59
CA ARG A 5 4.56 -7.46 -61.57
C ARG A 5 4.48 -8.15 -60.18
N ALA A 6 5.45 -7.89 -59.33
CA ALA A 6 5.42 -8.28 -57.95
C ALA A 6 4.48 -7.33 -57.17
N ALA A 7 3.42 -7.85 -56.58
CA ALA A 7 2.53 -7.09 -55.70
C ALA A 7 3.07 -7.20 -54.27
N THR A 8 3.55 -6.08 -53.73
CA THR A 8 3.97 -5.98 -52.30
C THR A 8 2.73 -5.82 -51.44
N LEU A 9 2.44 -6.83 -50.64
CA LEU A 9 1.35 -6.81 -49.65
C LEU A 9 1.85 -6.04 -48.40
N LEU A 10 1.38 -4.81 -48.22
CA LEU A 10 1.56 -4.07 -46.98
C LEU A 10 0.60 -4.63 -45.90
N VAL A 11 1.12 -5.37 -44.97
CA VAL A 11 0.37 -5.77 -43.73
C VAL A 11 0.38 -4.59 -42.78
N ALA A 12 -0.73 -3.89 -42.67
CA ALA A 12 -0.92 -2.84 -41.70
C ALA A 12 -1.11 -3.49 -40.31
N PHE A 13 -0.12 -3.42 -39.43
CA PHE A 13 -0.26 -3.75 -38.03
C PHE A 13 -1.06 -2.65 -37.34
N SER A 14 -2.36 -2.90 -37.14
CA SER A 14 -3.16 -2.09 -36.20
C SER A 14 -2.70 -2.36 -34.80
N ALA A 15 -1.89 -1.47 -34.23
CA ALA A 15 -1.60 -1.47 -32.81
C ALA A 15 -2.89 -1.14 -32.04
N THR A 16 -3.61 -2.15 -31.59
CA THR A 16 -4.70 -1.97 -30.63
C THR A 16 -4.07 -1.45 -29.33
N ARG A 17 -4.31 -0.15 -29.06
CA ARG A 17 -3.91 0.47 -27.78
C ARG A 17 -4.66 -0.25 -26.68
N ALA A 18 -3.93 -0.81 -25.71
CA ALA A 18 -4.54 -1.38 -24.51
C ALA A 18 -5.44 -0.31 -23.85
N PRO A 19 -6.60 -0.70 -23.30
CA PRO A 19 -7.45 0.23 -22.60
C PRO A 19 -6.65 0.88 -21.45
N ALA A 20 -6.82 2.19 -21.27
CA ALA A 20 -6.20 2.90 -20.14
C ALA A 20 -6.60 2.21 -18.84
N ALA A 21 -5.65 2.03 -17.92
CA ALA A 21 -5.92 1.42 -16.62
C ALA A 21 -7.08 2.19 -15.95
N ASP A 22 -8.06 1.44 -15.45
CA ASP A 22 -9.17 2.03 -14.68
C ASP A 22 -8.63 2.41 -13.29
N ILE A 23 -8.50 3.71 -13.05
CA ILE A 23 -8.04 4.27 -11.79
C ILE A 23 -9.20 5.00 -11.14
N GLY A 24 -9.80 4.38 -10.15
CA GLY A 24 -10.96 4.92 -9.44
C GLY A 24 -11.06 4.41 -8.00
N TYR A 25 -12.10 4.84 -7.34
CA TYR A 25 -12.50 4.27 -6.06
C TYR A 25 -13.04 2.85 -6.30
N LEU A 26 -12.52 1.87 -5.57
CA LEU A 26 -12.98 0.48 -5.69
C LEU A 26 -14.13 0.14 -4.72
N ALA A 27 -14.43 1.04 -3.78
CA ALA A 27 -15.52 0.88 -2.82
C ALA A 27 -16.23 2.23 -2.54
N PRO A 28 -17.47 2.20 -2.04
CA PRO A 28 -18.15 3.39 -1.55
C PRO A 28 -17.40 4.01 -0.34
N PRO A 29 -17.71 5.27 0.03
CA PRO A 29 -17.06 5.93 1.16
C PRO A 29 -17.33 5.19 2.47
N GLY A 30 -16.27 5.07 3.27
CA GLY A 30 -16.32 4.59 4.64
C GLY A 30 -16.77 5.68 5.62
N VAL A 31 -16.41 5.52 6.89
CA VAL A 31 -16.75 6.48 7.96
C VAL A 31 -15.91 7.75 7.78
N ALA A 32 -16.59 8.90 7.84
CA ALA A 32 -15.96 10.20 7.63
C ALA A 32 -14.93 10.53 8.72
N ALA A 33 -13.84 11.19 8.34
CA ALA A 33 -12.73 11.57 9.24
C ALA A 33 -13.17 12.35 10.49
N LYS A 34 -14.20 13.19 10.38
CA LYS A 34 -14.73 14.00 11.48
C LYS A 34 -15.36 13.19 12.64
N GLU A 35 -15.65 11.92 12.43
CA GLU A 35 -16.19 11.03 13.47
C GLU A 35 -15.09 10.49 14.41
N PHE A 36 -13.82 10.73 14.09
CA PHE A 36 -12.65 10.24 14.81
C PHE A 36 -11.91 11.39 15.52
N PRO A 37 -11.16 11.09 16.60
CA PRO A 37 -10.32 12.09 17.23
C PRO A 37 -9.20 12.54 16.28
N SER A 38 -8.79 13.78 16.40
CA SER A 38 -7.61 14.29 15.70
C SER A 38 -6.34 13.62 16.25
N PRO A 39 -5.39 13.21 15.41
CA PRO A 39 -4.12 12.66 15.88
C PRO A 39 -3.33 13.75 16.61
N GLN A 40 -2.62 13.37 17.69
CA GLN A 40 -1.78 14.28 18.49
C GLN A 40 -0.31 14.16 18.07
N ARG A 41 -0.06 14.21 16.78
CA ARG A 41 1.28 14.13 16.18
C ARG A 41 1.38 14.99 14.93
N PRO A 42 2.57 15.49 14.58
CA PRO A 42 2.81 16.10 13.26
C PRO A 42 2.55 15.07 12.13
N VAL A 43 2.28 15.58 10.94
CA VAL A 43 2.10 14.78 9.73
C VAL A 43 3.18 15.20 8.72
N ALA A 44 3.95 14.24 8.22
CA ALA A 44 4.93 14.51 7.19
C ALA A 44 4.24 14.82 5.85
N ARG A 45 4.97 15.49 4.96
CA ARG A 45 4.50 15.70 3.58
C ARG A 45 4.59 14.40 2.80
N ILE A 46 3.62 14.17 1.92
CA ILE A 46 3.66 13.05 0.99
C ILE A 46 4.85 13.23 0.04
N VAL A 47 5.75 12.25 0.05
CA VAL A 47 6.89 12.20 -0.85
C VAL A 47 7.01 10.80 -1.47
N SER A 48 7.06 10.73 -2.80
CA SER A 48 7.37 9.45 -3.44
C SER A 48 8.88 9.25 -3.53
N PRO A 49 9.41 8.08 -3.12
CA PRO A 49 10.81 7.75 -3.30
C PRO A 49 11.19 7.84 -4.79
N ARG A 50 12.37 8.38 -5.07
CA ARG A 50 12.90 8.39 -6.44
C ARG A 50 13.24 6.97 -6.87
N ARG A 51 12.99 6.62 -8.13
CA ARG A 51 13.35 5.31 -8.69
C ARG A 51 14.83 4.97 -8.53
N SER A 52 15.70 5.96 -8.50
CA SER A 52 17.14 5.78 -8.24
C SER A 52 17.48 5.14 -6.90
N ALA A 53 16.53 5.09 -5.94
CA ALA A 53 16.71 4.40 -4.67
C ALA A 53 16.31 2.91 -4.73
N GLU A 54 15.70 2.44 -5.81
CA GLU A 54 15.20 1.06 -5.91
C GLU A 54 16.32 0.03 -5.93
N GLU A 55 17.44 0.31 -6.62
CA GLU A 55 18.59 -0.59 -6.68
C GLU A 55 19.18 -0.87 -5.29
N LEU A 56 19.28 0.16 -4.44
CA LEU A 56 19.75 -0.03 -3.07
C LEU A 56 18.77 -0.89 -2.25
N ARG A 57 17.49 -0.67 -2.40
CA ARG A 57 16.45 -1.47 -1.74
C ARG A 57 16.47 -2.93 -2.21
N ASP A 58 16.78 -3.16 -3.50
CA ASP A 58 16.94 -4.50 -4.06
C ASP A 58 18.19 -5.20 -3.53
N VAL A 59 19.33 -4.50 -3.42
CA VAL A 59 20.56 -5.02 -2.80
C VAL A 59 20.28 -5.46 -1.35
N LEU A 60 19.49 -4.70 -0.61
CA LEU A 60 19.07 -5.03 0.76
C LEU A 60 17.95 -6.08 0.81
N ASN A 61 17.39 -6.46 -0.35
CA ASN A 61 16.26 -7.38 -0.46
C ASN A 61 15.07 -6.98 0.43
N GLU A 62 14.75 -5.68 0.49
CA GLU A 62 13.70 -5.14 1.37
C GLU A 62 12.34 -5.81 1.10
N ALA A 63 11.91 -5.87 -0.15
CA ALA A 63 10.64 -6.50 -0.51
C ALA A 63 10.60 -7.99 -0.13
N GLY A 64 11.70 -8.72 -0.31
CA GLY A 64 11.81 -10.12 0.08
C GLY A 64 11.81 -10.32 1.60
N GLN A 65 12.42 -9.42 2.36
CA GLN A 65 12.35 -9.45 3.83
C GLN A 65 10.90 -9.27 4.31
N ILE A 66 10.21 -8.24 3.81
CA ILE A 66 8.81 -7.95 4.16
C ILE A 66 7.93 -9.15 3.79
N ALA A 67 8.05 -9.66 2.57
CA ALA A 67 7.24 -10.78 2.09
C ALA A 67 7.40 -12.04 2.96
N ARG A 68 8.64 -12.38 3.33
CA ARG A 68 8.94 -13.53 4.20
C ARG A 68 8.36 -13.35 5.60
N LEU A 69 8.55 -12.17 6.21
CA LEU A 69 8.13 -11.88 7.58
C LEU A 69 6.60 -11.76 7.71
N LEU A 70 5.91 -11.32 6.64
CA LEU A 70 4.45 -11.33 6.54
C LEU A 70 3.88 -12.67 6.07
N GLU A 71 4.74 -13.64 5.74
CA GLU A 71 4.34 -14.95 5.19
C GLU A 71 3.51 -14.84 3.91
N LEU A 72 3.84 -13.87 3.03
CA LEU A 72 3.18 -13.72 1.75
C LEU A 72 3.47 -14.93 0.85
N LYS A 73 2.44 -15.39 0.12
CA LYS A 73 2.51 -16.62 -0.70
C LYS A 73 1.94 -16.37 -2.10
N PRO A 74 2.35 -17.17 -3.09
CA PRO A 74 1.67 -17.20 -4.38
C PRO A 74 0.16 -17.42 -4.23
N GLY A 75 -0.63 -16.75 -5.05
CA GLY A 75 -2.10 -16.82 -5.03
C GLY A 75 -2.78 -15.82 -4.08
N MET A 76 -2.04 -15.13 -3.19
CA MET A 76 -2.61 -14.11 -2.31
C MET A 76 -2.98 -12.83 -3.07
N THR A 77 -3.98 -12.13 -2.55
CA THR A 77 -4.26 -10.72 -2.90
C THR A 77 -3.63 -9.83 -1.84
N VAL A 78 -2.66 -9.01 -2.23
CA VAL A 78 -1.91 -8.13 -1.32
C VAL A 78 -2.19 -6.67 -1.66
N GLY A 79 -2.58 -5.87 -0.65
CA GLY A 79 -2.68 -4.42 -0.76
C GLY A 79 -1.32 -3.76 -0.57
N ASP A 80 -0.85 -3.02 -1.58
CA ASP A 80 0.28 -2.09 -1.49
C ASP A 80 -0.31 -0.70 -1.25
N ILE A 81 -0.36 -0.29 0.02
CA ILE A 81 -1.04 0.92 0.49
C ILE A 81 -0.05 2.08 0.51
N GLY A 82 -0.37 3.16 -0.20
CA GLY A 82 0.57 4.23 -0.48
C GLY A 82 1.63 3.77 -1.48
N ALA A 83 1.18 3.17 -2.58
CA ALA A 83 2.04 2.48 -3.55
C ALA A 83 3.09 3.38 -4.22
N GLY A 84 2.85 4.69 -4.29
CA GLY A 84 3.76 5.67 -4.89
C GLY A 84 4.21 5.28 -6.30
N SER A 85 5.52 5.22 -6.54
CA SER A 85 6.12 4.81 -7.82
C SER A 85 6.05 3.30 -8.10
N GLY A 86 5.55 2.49 -7.14
CA GLY A 86 5.29 1.06 -7.30
C GLY A 86 6.49 0.15 -7.10
N TYR A 87 7.45 0.53 -6.26
CA TYR A 87 8.56 -0.35 -5.90
C TYR A 87 8.06 -1.71 -5.40
N HIS A 88 7.20 -1.69 -4.38
CA HIS A 88 6.63 -2.92 -3.82
C HIS A 88 5.61 -3.55 -4.75
N THR A 89 4.73 -2.76 -5.38
CA THR A 89 3.73 -3.28 -6.33
C THR A 89 4.34 -4.22 -7.36
N VAL A 90 5.45 -3.81 -7.99
CA VAL A 90 6.13 -4.62 -9.03
C VAL A 90 6.66 -5.93 -8.44
N ARG A 91 7.32 -5.89 -7.29
CA ARG A 91 7.93 -7.06 -6.66
C ARG A 91 6.90 -8.03 -6.09
N LEU A 92 5.84 -7.48 -5.49
CA LEU A 92 4.69 -8.27 -5.01
C LEU A 92 3.95 -8.94 -6.17
N SER A 93 3.80 -8.26 -7.32
CA SER A 93 3.16 -8.85 -8.50
C SER A 93 3.86 -10.14 -8.95
N TYR A 94 5.19 -10.13 -9.00
CA TYR A 94 5.96 -11.34 -9.30
C TYR A 94 5.86 -12.40 -8.19
N LEU A 95 5.86 -11.99 -6.93
CA LEU A 95 5.81 -12.89 -5.78
C LEU A 95 4.48 -13.63 -5.69
N VAL A 96 3.35 -12.92 -5.79
CA VAL A 96 2.03 -13.55 -5.71
C VAL A 96 1.69 -14.33 -6.99
N GLY A 97 2.39 -14.04 -8.09
CA GLY A 97 2.25 -14.74 -9.37
C GLY A 97 0.89 -14.56 -10.04
N PRO A 98 0.65 -15.29 -11.15
CA PRO A 98 -0.54 -15.07 -11.97
C PRO A 98 -1.86 -15.52 -11.33
N ALA A 99 -1.82 -16.34 -10.28
CA ALA A 99 -3.00 -16.74 -9.51
C ALA A 99 -3.31 -15.78 -8.35
N GLY A 100 -2.38 -14.87 -8.02
CA GLY A 100 -2.56 -13.82 -7.02
C GLY A 100 -2.79 -12.45 -7.65
N SER A 101 -2.98 -11.44 -6.81
CA SER A 101 -3.20 -10.06 -7.26
C SER A 101 -2.53 -9.06 -6.31
N VAL A 102 -2.17 -7.90 -6.85
CA VAL A 102 -1.74 -6.74 -6.06
C VAL A 102 -2.73 -5.62 -6.26
N VAL A 103 -3.23 -5.06 -5.16
CA VAL A 103 -4.04 -3.84 -5.18
C VAL A 103 -3.13 -2.69 -4.80
N ALA A 104 -2.69 -1.93 -5.80
CA ALA A 104 -1.89 -0.72 -5.61
C ALA A 104 -2.81 0.45 -5.28
N GLN A 105 -2.80 0.87 -4.02
CA GLN A 105 -3.63 1.96 -3.53
C GLN A 105 -2.79 3.20 -3.26
N ASP A 106 -3.27 4.37 -3.68
CA ASP A 106 -2.66 5.67 -3.34
C ASP A 106 -3.73 6.77 -3.35
N VAL A 107 -3.48 7.85 -2.62
CA VAL A 107 -4.33 9.06 -2.65
C VAL A 107 -3.97 9.98 -3.82
N ARG A 108 -2.84 9.75 -4.47
CA ARG A 108 -2.29 10.50 -5.58
C ARG A 108 -2.61 9.81 -6.90
N ARG A 109 -3.60 10.33 -7.64
CA ARG A 109 -3.96 9.80 -8.95
C ARG A 109 -2.79 9.84 -9.95
N ASP A 110 -1.96 10.87 -9.91
CA ASP A 110 -0.79 11.00 -10.79
C ASP A 110 0.25 9.88 -10.54
N TYR A 111 0.47 9.46 -9.29
CA TYR A 111 1.31 8.32 -8.96
C TYR A 111 0.73 7.01 -9.51
N LEU A 112 -0.56 6.78 -9.34
CA LEU A 112 -1.22 5.59 -9.89
C LEU A 112 -1.19 5.57 -11.42
N MET A 113 -1.33 6.72 -12.09
CA MET A 113 -1.19 6.81 -13.55
C MET A 113 0.23 6.47 -14.03
N GLU A 114 1.25 6.92 -13.31
CA GLU A 114 2.64 6.57 -13.61
C GLU A 114 2.90 5.08 -13.38
N LEU A 115 2.41 4.56 -12.25
CA LEU A 115 2.51 3.14 -11.91
C LEU A 115 1.78 2.25 -12.94
N ALA A 116 0.60 2.65 -13.41
CA ALA A 116 -0.13 1.92 -14.43
C ALA A 116 0.67 1.79 -15.74
N ARG A 117 1.31 2.89 -16.18
CA ARG A 117 2.21 2.85 -17.34
C ARG A 117 3.41 1.92 -17.10
N ARG A 118 3.95 1.94 -15.87
CA ARG A 118 5.06 1.07 -15.48
C ARG A 118 4.68 -0.41 -15.55
N THR A 119 3.52 -0.77 -15.02
CA THR A 119 3.02 -2.16 -15.03
C THR A 119 2.71 -2.64 -16.46
N GLU A 120 2.18 -1.78 -17.31
CA GLU A 120 1.97 -2.06 -18.74
C GLU A 120 3.30 -2.37 -19.45
N LEU A 121 4.33 -1.54 -19.26
CA LEU A 121 5.67 -1.75 -19.84
C LEU A 121 6.30 -3.07 -19.36
N LEU A 122 6.06 -3.45 -18.09
CA LEU A 122 6.53 -4.69 -17.49
C LEU A 122 5.62 -5.89 -17.77
N LYS A 123 4.50 -5.70 -18.49
CA LYS A 123 3.49 -6.71 -18.82
C LYS A 123 2.92 -7.41 -17.57
N LEU A 124 2.75 -6.68 -16.47
CA LEU A 124 2.13 -7.18 -15.26
C LEU A 124 0.61 -7.10 -15.42
N THR A 125 -0.06 -8.26 -15.36
CA THR A 125 -1.51 -8.37 -15.60
C THR A 125 -2.32 -8.59 -14.34
N ASN A 126 -1.65 -8.73 -13.19
CA ASN A 126 -2.25 -9.04 -11.88
C ASN A 126 -2.19 -7.85 -10.91
N VAL A 127 -2.13 -6.61 -11.42
CA VAL A 127 -2.15 -5.39 -10.63
C VAL A 127 -3.44 -4.62 -10.88
N GLN A 128 -4.15 -4.28 -9.80
CA GLN A 128 -5.33 -3.42 -9.79
C GLN A 128 -4.99 -2.09 -9.12
N PHE A 129 -5.54 -0.98 -9.61
CA PHE A 129 -5.28 0.37 -9.08
C PHE A 129 -6.48 0.87 -8.31
N ALA A 130 -6.25 1.36 -7.10
CA ALA A 130 -7.26 1.91 -6.22
C ALA A 130 -6.91 3.36 -5.84
N LEU A 131 -7.72 4.31 -6.26
CA LEU A 131 -7.67 5.66 -5.73
C LEU A 131 -8.28 5.65 -4.34
N GLY A 132 -7.59 6.24 -3.36
CA GLY A 132 -8.11 6.42 -2.01
C GLY A 132 -8.21 7.89 -1.62
N GLU A 133 -8.59 8.11 -0.36
CA GLU A 133 -8.62 9.40 0.30
C GLU A 133 -7.72 9.37 1.54
N PRO A 134 -7.27 10.52 2.07
CA PRO A 134 -6.36 10.56 3.22
C PRO A 134 -6.85 9.84 4.49
N HIS A 135 -8.13 9.56 4.58
CA HIS A 135 -8.77 8.88 5.71
C HIS A 135 -9.46 7.57 5.33
N ASP A 136 -9.42 7.17 4.04
CA ASP A 136 -10.18 6.02 3.55
C ASP A 136 -9.48 5.42 2.31
N PRO A 137 -8.95 4.19 2.39
CA PRO A 137 -8.31 3.55 1.25
C PRO A 137 -9.29 3.14 0.13
N ARG A 138 -10.61 3.18 0.36
CA ARG A 138 -11.67 2.91 -0.63
C ARG A 138 -11.56 1.55 -1.30
N LEU A 139 -11.29 0.51 -0.51
CA LEU A 139 -11.06 -0.85 -0.96
C LEU A 139 -12.27 -1.76 -0.73
N PRO A 140 -12.52 -2.76 -1.62
CA PRO A 140 -13.63 -3.68 -1.48
C PRO A 140 -13.52 -4.53 -0.20
N ALA A 141 -14.66 -4.84 0.41
CA ALA A 141 -14.71 -5.69 1.60
C ALA A 141 -14.14 -7.09 1.32
N SER A 142 -13.42 -7.64 2.31
CA SER A 142 -12.85 -9.01 2.29
C SER A 142 -12.05 -9.32 1.02
N SER A 143 -11.30 -8.34 0.52
CA SER A 143 -10.53 -8.47 -0.71
C SER A 143 -9.06 -8.83 -0.48
N LEU A 144 -8.47 -8.46 0.67
CA LEU A 144 -7.04 -8.56 0.92
C LEU A 144 -6.69 -9.70 1.88
N ASP A 145 -5.71 -10.55 1.49
CA ASP A 145 -5.07 -11.52 2.37
C ASP A 145 -4.00 -10.88 3.25
N ALA A 146 -3.38 -9.82 2.76
CA ALA A 146 -2.46 -8.97 3.53
C ALA A 146 -2.47 -7.53 2.99
N ALA A 147 -2.05 -6.58 3.83
CA ALA A 147 -1.76 -5.22 3.41
C ALA A 147 -0.38 -4.80 3.91
N ILE A 148 0.36 -4.05 3.09
CA ILE A 148 1.62 -3.42 3.49
C ILE A 148 1.49 -1.90 3.37
N LEU A 149 2.06 -1.20 4.34
CA LEU A 149 2.25 0.25 4.37
C LEU A 149 3.75 0.49 4.59
N VAL A 150 4.47 0.94 3.55
CA VAL A 150 5.93 1.02 3.63
C VAL A 150 6.40 2.46 3.49
N HIS A 151 7.01 2.98 4.56
CA HIS A 151 7.52 4.35 4.66
C HIS A 151 6.50 5.43 4.28
N MET A 152 5.22 5.23 4.68
CA MET A 152 4.14 6.17 4.39
C MET A 152 3.18 6.40 5.57
N TYR A 153 3.25 5.60 6.64
CA TYR A 153 2.31 5.74 7.75
C TYR A 153 2.40 7.12 8.43
N HIS A 154 3.59 7.68 8.53
CA HIS A 154 3.84 9.04 9.03
C HIS A 154 3.21 10.16 8.19
N GLU A 155 2.78 9.87 6.95
CA GLU A 155 2.10 10.80 6.04
C GLU A 155 0.57 10.77 6.19
N ILE A 156 0.02 9.78 6.93
CA ILE A 156 -1.43 9.66 7.12
C ILE A 156 -1.94 10.74 8.08
N ALA A 157 -2.75 11.66 7.55
CA ALA A 157 -3.29 12.78 8.33
C ALA A 157 -4.39 12.35 9.31
N GLN A 158 -5.07 11.23 9.06
CA GLN A 158 -6.15 10.70 9.90
C GLN A 158 -5.98 9.19 10.11
N PRO A 159 -5.00 8.76 10.94
CA PRO A 159 -4.65 7.35 11.09
C PRO A 159 -5.82 6.50 11.64
N TYR A 160 -6.59 7.01 12.60
CA TYR A 160 -7.71 6.27 13.18
C TYR A 160 -8.80 5.97 12.15
N ALA A 161 -9.21 7.00 11.38
CA ALA A 161 -10.18 6.85 10.30
C ALA A 161 -9.65 5.91 9.21
N PHE A 162 -8.39 6.08 8.82
CA PHE A 162 -7.75 5.27 7.77
C PHE A 162 -7.71 3.78 8.15
N LEU A 163 -7.22 3.46 9.35
CA LEU A 163 -7.15 2.08 9.85
C LEU A 163 -8.54 1.47 10.02
N TYR A 164 -9.49 2.27 10.53
CA TYR A 164 -10.88 1.84 10.67
C TYR A 164 -11.52 1.49 9.33
N ASN A 165 -11.30 2.32 8.31
CA ASN A 165 -11.83 2.12 6.97
C ASN A 165 -11.04 1.06 6.16
N LEU A 166 -9.79 0.77 6.52
CA LEU A 166 -9.02 -0.34 5.95
C LEU A 166 -9.54 -1.70 6.44
N THR A 167 -9.97 -1.78 7.70
CA THR A 167 -10.39 -3.06 8.33
C THR A 167 -11.37 -3.88 7.49
N PRO A 168 -12.45 -3.32 6.90
CA PRO A 168 -13.40 -4.11 6.11
C PRO A 168 -12.79 -4.80 4.88
N ALA A 169 -11.71 -4.24 4.32
CA ALA A 169 -11.05 -4.82 3.15
C ALA A 169 -10.20 -6.07 3.48
N LEU A 170 -9.84 -6.23 4.75
CA LEU A 170 -9.01 -7.32 5.22
C LEU A 170 -9.85 -8.58 5.46
N LYS A 171 -9.41 -9.71 4.90
CA LYS A 171 -10.03 -11.02 5.13
C LYS A 171 -9.78 -11.49 6.57
N GLN A 172 -10.55 -12.46 7.02
CA GLN A 172 -10.26 -13.14 8.28
C GLN A 172 -8.87 -13.78 8.22
N GLY A 173 -8.06 -13.54 9.25
CA GLY A 173 -6.67 -14.02 9.30
C GLY A 173 -5.66 -13.20 8.50
N ALA A 174 -6.10 -12.11 7.86
CA ALA A 174 -5.20 -11.19 7.16
C ALA A 174 -4.15 -10.59 8.10
N ARG A 175 -3.02 -10.20 7.54
CA ARG A 175 -1.95 -9.48 8.26
C ARG A 175 -1.74 -8.10 7.67
N VAL A 176 -1.45 -7.15 8.54
CA VAL A 176 -1.06 -5.78 8.16
C VAL A 176 0.38 -5.57 8.58
N GLY A 177 1.25 -5.31 7.62
CA GLY A 177 2.65 -4.98 7.84
C GLY A 177 2.90 -3.49 7.64
N ILE A 178 3.45 -2.84 8.65
CA ILE A 178 3.83 -1.44 8.57
C ILE A 178 5.34 -1.33 8.75
N VAL A 179 6.01 -0.80 7.73
CA VAL A 179 7.44 -0.51 7.75
C VAL A 179 7.65 0.97 7.94
N ASP A 180 8.41 1.34 8.94
CA ASP A 180 8.79 2.73 9.16
C ASP A 180 10.13 2.84 9.90
N LEU A 181 10.62 4.08 10.04
CA LEU A 181 11.81 4.40 10.81
C LEU A 181 11.45 4.78 12.24
N GLU A 182 12.31 4.46 13.20
CA GLU A 182 12.18 4.90 14.59
C GLU A 182 12.58 6.37 14.72
N LEU A 183 11.77 7.25 14.09
CA LEU A 183 11.96 8.70 14.03
C LEU A 183 10.64 9.42 14.30
N PRO A 184 10.67 10.68 14.75
CA PRO A 184 9.46 11.51 14.82
C PRO A 184 8.73 11.57 13.48
N THR A 185 7.39 11.64 13.50
CA THR A 185 6.58 11.69 12.28
C THR A 185 6.91 12.89 11.39
N SER A 186 7.32 14.01 11.98
CA SER A 186 7.82 15.18 11.23
C SER A 186 9.14 14.93 10.47
N LYS A 187 9.83 13.83 10.76
CA LYS A 187 11.11 13.44 10.15
C LYS A 187 10.99 12.14 9.32
N HIS A 188 9.81 11.89 8.75
CA HIS A 188 9.52 10.73 7.91
C HIS A 188 9.80 9.38 8.60
N GLY A 189 9.29 9.21 9.82
CA GLY A 189 9.28 7.97 10.57
C GLY A 189 8.08 7.92 11.50
N THR A 190 7.88 6.81 12.18
CA THR A 190 6.86 6.66 13.21
C THR A 190 7.46 5.91 14.38
N PRO A 191 7.54 6.49 15.60
CA PRO A 191 7.99 5.76 16.76
C PRO A 191 7.13 4.52 16.98
N ILE A 192 7.75 3.37 17.26
CA ILE A 192 7.03 2.10 17.35
C ILE A 192 5.94 2.11 18.42
N GLU A 193 6.15 2.80 19.53
CA GLU A 193 5.16 2.88 20.60
C GLU A 193 3.94 3.74 20.20
N LEU A 194 4.15 4.81 19.43
CA LEU A 194 3.06 5.60 18.82
C LEU A 194 2.28 4.75 17.83
N LEU A 195 2.97 4.03 16.93
CA LEU A 195 2.34 3.14 15.95
C LEU A 195 1.47 2.09 16.65
N ARG A 196 2.00 1.42 17.66
CA ARG A 196 1.29 0.42 18.46
C ARG A 196 0.06 1.01 19.13
N CYS A 197 0.18 2.20 19.72
CA CYS A 197 -0.93 2.89 20.34
C CYS A 197 -2.04 3.17 19.33
N GLU A 198 -1.73 3.80 18.19
CA GLU A 198 -2.73 4.19 17.19
C GLU A 198 -3.46 2.97 16.60
N LEU A 199 -2.75 1.87 16.31
CA LEU A 199 -3.38 0.64 15.81
C LEU A 199 -4.25 -0.03 16.88
N THR A 200 -3.75 -0.12 18.12
CA THR A 200 -4.51 -0.73 19.23
C THR A 200 -5.76 0.07 19.55
N ALA A 201 -5.71 1.40 19.47
CA ALA A 201 -6.87 2.27 19.68
C ALA A 201 -8.04 1.95 18.73
N VAL A 202 -7.74 1.51 17.50
CA VAL A 202 -8.77 1.08 16.52
C VAL A 202 -9.18 -0.39 16.72
N GLY A 203 -8.41 -1.17 17.48
CA GLY A 203 -8.67 -2.57 17.78
C GLY A 203 -7.72 -3.56 17.09
N TYR A 204 -6.70 -3.09 16.37
CA TYR A 204 -5.67 -3.98 15.84
C TYR A 204 -4.82 -4.54 16.97
N ARG A 205 -4.36 -5.79 16.81
CA ARG A 205 -3.53 -6.48 17.78
C ARG A 205 -2.12 -6.66 17.22
N ALA A 206 -1.12 -6.20 17.95
CA ALA A 206 0.28 -6.44 17.60
C ALA A 206 0.60 -7.94 17.62
N VAL A 207 1.28 -8.41 16.58
CA VAL A 207 1.71 -9.81 16.40
C VAL A 207 3.20 -9.92 16.61
N ALA A 208 3.99 -9.11 15.92
CA ALA A 208 5.45 -9.12 15.98
C ALA A 208 6.02 -7.77 15.54
N THR A 209 7.27 -7.53 15.90
CA THR A 209 8.08 -6.44 15.36
C THR A 209 9.46 -6.99 15.01
N TYR A 210 9.95 -6.66 13.84
CA TYR A 210 11.23 -7.12 13.32
C TYR A 210 12.06 -5.90 12.89
N GLU A 211 13.34 -5.94 13.16
CA GLU A 211 14.28 -5.00 12.56
C GLU A 211 14.61 -5.45 11.14
N LEU A 212 14.53 -4.53 10.17
CA LEU A 212 14.89 -4.83 8.79
C LEU A 212 16.40 -4.62 8.58
N ALA A 213 17.02 -5.57 7.91
CA ALA A 213 18.44 -5.49 7.60
C ALA A 213 18.75 -4.26 6.72
N GLY A 214 19.98 -3.72 6.88
CA GLY A 214 20.46 -2.60 6.07
C GLY A 214 19.93 -1.24 6.50
N GLY A 215 19.35 -1.11 7.70
CA GLY A 215 18.84 0.18 8.20
C GLY A 215 17.49 0.57 7.62
N GLY A 216 16.72 -0.40 7.09
CA GLY A 216 15.37 -0.19 6.55
C GLY A 216 14.31 0.12 7.62
N GLY A 217 14.71 0.31 8.86
CA GLY A 217 13.81 0.53 9.99
C GLY A 217 13.24 -0.78 10.54
N TYR A 218 12.01 -0.72 11.01
CA TYR A 218 11.30 -1.89 11.55
C TYR A 218 10.12 -2.29 10.65
N LEU A 219 9.74 -3.57 10.72
CA LEU A 219 8.46 -4.07 10.25
C LEU A 219 7.61 -4.44 11.47
N ALA A 220 6.53 -3.73 11.70
CA ALA A 220 5.52 -4.08 12.69
C ALA A 220 4.36 -4.83 12.04
N VAL A 221 4.04 -6.01 12.55
CA VAL A 221 2.98 -6.88 12.03
C VAL A 221 1.80 -6.86 12.99
N PHE A 222 0.61 -6.63 12.42
CA PHE A 222 -0.64 -6.59 13.17
C PHE A 222 -1.68 -7.53 12.55
N SER A 223 -2.56 -8.04 13.40
CA SER A 223 -3.79 -8.67 12.98
C SER A 223 -4.95 -7.69 13.14
N PRO A 224 -5.80 -7.53 12.10
CA PRO A 224 -6.93 -6.62 12.18
C PRO A 224 -7.99 -7.16 13.16
N PRO A 225 -8.83 -6.28 13.76
CA PRO A 225 -10.02 -6.72 14.46
C PRO A 225 -11.05 -7.28 13.48
N GLU A 226 -11.96 -8.09 13.96
CA GLU A 226 -13.21 -8.35 13.22
C GLU A 226 -13.99 -7.03 13.06
N VAL A 227 -14.68 -6.87 11.92
CA VAL A 227 -15.39 -5.62 11.60
C VAL A 227 -16.38 -5.21 12.70
N ALA A 228 -17.05 -6.20 13.30
CA ALA A 228 -18.01 -5.98 14.40
C ALA A 228 -17.34 -5.62 15.74
N HIS A 229 -16.06 -5.92 15.90
CA HIS A 229 -15.31 -5.73 17.15
C HIS A 229 -14.33 -4.55 17.09
N ARG A 230 -14.43 -3.70 16.05
CA ARG A 230 -13.66 -2.45 15.99
C ARG A 230 -14.10 -1.51 17.11
N THR A 231 -13.15 -0.79 17.68
CA THR A 231 -13.48 0.30 18.61
C THR A 231 -14.38 1.32 17.92
N SER A 232 -15.49 1.68 18.54
CA SER A 232 -16.36 2.72 17.98
C SER A 232 -15.58 4.02 17.78
N PRO A 233 -15.75 4.75 16.66
CA PRO A 233 -15.02 5.99 16.40
C PRO A 233 -15.03 6.99 17.57
N ARG A 234 -16.13 7.07 18.31
CA ARG A 234 -16.31 7.98 19.45
C ARG A 234 -15.59 7.54 20.72
N ASP A 235 -15.25 6.24 20.81
CA ASP A 235 -14.57 5.64 21.96
C ASP A 235 -13.05 5.57 21.77
N ILE A 236 -12.56 5.94 20.56
CA ILE A 236 -11.14 6.00 20.29
C ILE A 236 -10.52 7.18 21.02
N VAL A 237 -9.48 6.89 21.83
CA VAL A 237 -8.68 7.91 22.50
C VAL A 237 -7.42 8.17 21.67
N ALA A 238 -7.15 9.44 21.36
CA ALA A 238 -5.97 9.80 20.58
C ALA A 238 -4.69 9.53 21.35
N CYS A 239 -3.72 8.92 20.68
CA CYS A 239 -2.39 8.65 21.21
C CYS A 239 -1.53 9.92 21.19
N ALA A 240 -0.81 10.18 22.25
CA ALA A 240 0.14 11.29 22.31
C ALA A 240 1.49 10.86 21.72
N ASP A 241 2.08 11.74 20.90
CA ASP A 241 3.47 11.61 20.49
C ASP A 241 4.37 12.18 21.59
N HIS A 242 5.04 11.31 22.31
CA HIS A 242 5.96 11.70 23.39
C HIS A 242 7.38 12.04 22.90
N THR A 243 7.65 12.00 21.59
CA THR A 243 9.01 12.22 21.05
C THR A 243 9.41 13.70 20.98
N GLY A 244 8.48 14.63 21.13
CA GLY A 244 8.73 16.06 21.13
C GLY A 244 9.11 16.69 22.49
N ALA A 245 9.18 15.91 23.54
CA ALA A 245 9.40 16.40 24.92
C ALA A 245 10.85 16.23 25.43
N ARG A 246 11.86 16.18 24.52
CA ARG A 246 13.28 16.21 24.92
C ARG A 246 14.02 17.32 24.20
#